data_2013d1f20dd55d4ae0526b99c30268cd
#
_entry.id   2013d1f20dd55d4ae0526b99c30268cd
#
_cell.length_a   1.000
_cell.length_b   1.000
_cell.length_c   1.000
_cell.angle_alpha   90.00
_cell.angle_beta   90.00
_cell.angle_gamma   90.00
#
_symmetry.space_group_name_H-M   'P 1'
#
loop_
_entity.id
_entity.type
_entity.pdbx_description
1 polymer ?
#
loop_
_entity_poly.entity_id
_entity_poly.type
_entity_poly.pdbx_seq_one_letter_code
_entity_poly.pdbx_strand_id
1 'polypeptide(L)'
;MLITAIAGGVGGARFLRGLLAHLAASPDPARRNARVIAVVNTGDDATMHGLRITPDLDTVMYTLGGAVHEEQGWGRRNESHVVSSELAAYGTGPDWFTLGDRDLGTHVFRTQLLGEGLPLSRVVERLCERWLPDPGEGKPSVRLLPMSDDDVETHVHLADGRTVHFQEWWVRLRASVPATGFRQVGVDAAKPAPGVLEALRDADAVLLPPSNPVVSIGTVLGVPGVREALRDGGAPVVGVSPILGGKVVRGMADACLSAIGVETSALGVAGLYADLLDAWLVDDDADGALHGTSVPGAAPGRGRVIARPLLMSSPQAAADLAGAALDVALATGRRPERSAA
;
A
#
# COMPACT_ATOMS: atom_id res chain seq x y z
N MET A 1 -12.96 11.52 -13.51
CA MET A 1 -11.56 11.60 -13.00
C MET A 1 -11.13 10.21 -12.54
N LEU A 2 -9.95 9.77 -12.94
CA LEU A 2 -9.33 8.50 -12.49
C LEU A 2 -8.14 8.80 -11.58
N ILE A 3 -8.15 8.26 -10.37
CA ILE A 3 -7.06 8.40 -9.40
C ILE A 3 -6.50 7.00 -9.14
N THR A 4 -5.20 6.82 -9.29
CA THR A 4 -4.55 5.55 -8.94
C THR A 4 -3.67 5.74 -7.71
N ALA A 5 -3.76 4.82 -6.76
CA ALA A 5 -2.89 4.80 -5.58
C ALA A 5 -2.13 3.47 -5.50
N ILE A 6 -0.83 3.51 -5.18
CA ILE A 6 -0.02 2.33 -4.88
C ILE A 6 0.07 2.20 -3.37
N ALA A 7 -0.56 1.19 -2.79
CA ALA A 7 -0.73 1.11 -1.35
C ALA A 7 -0.38 -0.28 -0.78
N GLY A 8 -0.04 -0.30 0.50
CA GLY A 8 0.08 -1.50 1.31
C GLY A 8 -0.15 -1.17 2.78
N GLY A 9 -0.67 -2.15 3.52
CA GLY A 9 -0.84 -2.06 4.96
C GLY A 9 -1.75 -0.94 5.48
N VAL A 10 -1.58 -0.65 6.77
CA VAL A 10 -2.47 0.25 7.53
C VAL A 10 -2.42 1.70 7.07
N GLY A 11 -1.21 2.20 6.76
CA GLY A 11 -1.03 3.59 6.34
C GLY A 11 -1.74 3.88 5.02
N GLY A 12 -1.51 3.01 4.03
CA GLY A 12 -2.19 3.07 2.72
C GLY A 12 -3.70 2.95 2.83
N ALA A 13 -4.19 2.02 3.65
CA ALA A 13 -5.63 1.80 3.86
C ALA A 13 -6.33 3.02 4.48
N ARG A 14 -5.72 3.63 5.52
CA ARG A 14 -6.25 4.84 6.16
C ARG A 14 -6.26 6.04 5.21
N PHE A 15 -5.19 6.19 4.43
CA PHE A 15 -5.11 7.24 3.42
C PHE A 15 -6.20 7.07 2.35
N LEU A 16 -6.41 5.87 1.82
CA LEU A 16 -7.44 5.56 0.84
C LEU A 16 -8.85 5.84 1.38
N ARG A 17 -9.12 5.47 2.65
CA ARG A 17 -10.37 5.80 3.32
C ARG A 17 -10.58 7.32 3.41
N GLY A 18 -9.52 8.05 3.75
CA GLY A 18 -9.51 9.51 3.77
C GLY A 18 -9.77 10.10 2.38
N LEU A 19 -9.14 9.58 1.35
CA LEU A 19 -9.34 10.01 -0.04
C LEU A 19 -10.79 9.86 -0.47
N LEU A 20 -11.40 8.71 -0.22
CA LEU A 20 -12.82 8.49 -0.55
C LEU A 20 -13.75 9.44 0.21
N ALA A 21 -13.46 9.71 1.49
CA ALA A 21 -14.24 10.66 2.29
C ALA A 21 -14.10 12.09 1.75
N HIS A 22 -12.88 12.53 1.41
CA HIS A 22 -12.62 13.83 0.80
C HIS A 22 -13.35 13.99 -0.54
N LEU A 23 -13.29 12.99 -1.40
CA LEU A 23 -13.96 13.00 -2.70
C LEU A 23 -15.48 13.06 -2.55
N ALA A 24 -16.05 12.29 -1.63
CA ALA A 24 -17.49 12.25 -1.37
C ALA A 24 -18.03 13.59 -0.83
N ALA A 25 -17.24 14.31 -0.04
CA ALA A 25 -17.59 15.61 0.52
C ALA A 25 -17.35 16.79 -0.44
N SER A 26 -16.71 16.57 -1.58
CA SER A 26 -16.36 17.64 -2.53
C SER A 26 -17.59 18.29 -3.15
N PRO A 27 -17.63 19.64 -3.31
CA PRO A 27 -18.67 20.30 -4.07
C PRO A 27 -18.56 20.03 -5.60
N ASP A 28 -17.36 19.64 -6.08
CA ASP A 28 -17.12 19.36 -7.49
C ASP A 28 -17.68 17.98 -7.89
N PRO A 29 -18.66 17.92 -8.82
CA PRO A 29 -19.19 16.66 -9.31
C PRO A 29 -18.15 15.74 -9.94
N ALA A 30 -17.09 16.27 -10.57
CA ALA A 30 -16.02 15.47 -11.15
C ALA A 30 -15.24 14.70 -10.07
N ARG A 31 -15.06 15.30 -8.90
CA ARG A 31 -14.45 14.65 -7.74
C ARG A 31 -15.39 13.64 -7.10
N ARG A 32 -16.68 13.99 -6.90
CA ARG A 32 -17.65 13.03 -6.34
C ARG A 32 -17.83 11.79 -7.20
N ASN A 33 -17.71 11.90 -8.51
CA ASN A 33 -17.80 10.77 -9.44
C ASN A 33 -16.41 10.19 -9.79
N ALA A 34 -15.40 10.46 -8.98
CA ALA A 34 -14.06 9.93 -9.24
C ALA A 34 -14.04 8.39 -9.11
N ARG A 35 -13.23 7.77 -9.95
CA ARG A 35 -12.88 6.36 -9.86
C ARG A 35 -11.50 6.26 -9.22
N VAL A 36 -11.40 5.55 -8.11
CA VAL A 36 -10.14 5.27 -7.43
C VAL A 36 -9.74 3.83 -7.72
N ILE A 37 -8.53 3.62 -8.18
CA ILE A 37 -7.93 2.29 -8.31
C ILE A 37 -6.79 2.20 -7.31
N ALA A 38 -6.84 1.23 -6.41
CA ALA A 38 -5.76 0.94 -5.49
C ALA A 38 -5.01 -0.30 -5.97
N VAL A 39 -3.76 -0.13 -6.39
CA VAL A 39 -2.81 -1.22 -6.65
C VAL A 39 -2.18 -1.59 -5.33
N VAL A 40 -2.45 -2.79 -4.85
CA VAL A 40 -2.08 -3.21 -3.50
C VAL A 40 -0.99 -4.26 -3.54
N ASN A 41 -0.02 -4.11 -2.62
CA ASN A 41 1.07 -5.06 -2.41
C ASN A 41 0.54 -6.47 -2.10
N THR A 42 1.14 -7.47 -2.71
CA THR A 42 0.93 -8.90 -2.44
C THR A 42 2.23 -9.63 -2.07
N GLY A 43 3.33 -8.88 -1.89
CA GLY A 43 4.62 -9.45 -1.51
C GLY A 43 4.70 -9.97 -0.08
N ASP A 44 3.71 -9.65 0.75
CA ASP A 44 3.61 -10.12 2.13
C ASP A 44 2.64 -11.30 2.28
N ASP A 45 2.09 -11.77 1.16
CA ASP A 45 1.18 -12.90 1.11
C ASP A 45 1.88 -14.17 1.60
N ALA A 46 1.11 -15.02 2.28
CA ALA A 46 1.63 -16.25 2.85
C ALA A 46 0.59 -17.37 2.79
N THR A 47 1.06 -18.61 2.83
CA THR A 47 0.18 -19.78 3.03
C THR A 47 0.31 -20.28 4.46
N MET A 48 -0.79 -20.26 5.22
CA MET A 48 -0.84 -20.71 6.60
C MET A 48 -2.02 -21.68 6.78
N HIS A 49 -1.78 -22.80 7.40
CA HIS A 49 -2.78 -23.89 7.55
C HIS A 49 -3.43 -24.31 6.22
N GLY A 50 -2.67 -24.21 5.11
CA GLY A 50 -3.18 -24.48 3.76
C GLY A 50 -4.07 -23.37 3.17
N LEU A 51 -4.23 -22.24 3.87
CA LEU A 51 -5.01 -21.11 3.43
C LEU A 51 -4.10 -19.98 2.90
N ARG A 52 -4.48 -19.37 1.77
CA ARG A 52 -3.81 -18.17 1.25
C ARG A 52 -4.26 -16.95 2.04
N ILE A 53 -3.31 -16.26 2.65
CA ILE A 53 -3.47 -15.04 3.44
C ILE A 53 -2.88 -13.89 2.63
N THR A 54 -3.62 -12.80 2.48
CA THR A 54 -3.19 -11.59 1.74
C THR A 54 -3.30 -10.36 2.64
N PRO A 55 -2.34 -10.13 3.56
CA PRO A 55 -2.49 -9.18 4.66
C PRO A 55 -2.78 -7.75 4.23
N ASP A 56 -2.08 -7.24 3.20
CA ASP A 56 -2.25 -5.87 2.73
C ASP A 56 -3.59 -5.68 1.99
N LEU A 57 -3.96 -6.63 1.12
CA LEU A 57 -5.25 -6.60 0.43
C LEU A 57 -6.41 -6.66 1.42
N ASP A 58 -6.35 -7.55 2.41
CA ASP A 58 -7.39 -7.70 3.43
C ASP A 58 -7.49 -6.44 4.30
N THR A 59 -6.36 -5.88 4.71
CA THR A 59 -6.32 -4.63 5.48
C THR A 59 -6.97 -3.48 4.72
N VAL A 60 -6.66 -3.30 3.44
CA VAL A 60 -7.26 -2.27 2.60
C VAL A 60 -8.75 -2.53 2.42
N MET A 61 -9.14 -3.75 2.04
CA MET A 61 -10.53 -4.14 1.82
C MET A 61 -11.39 -3.94 3.08
N TYR A 62 -10.93 -4.40 4.24
CA TYR A 62 -11.67 -4.26 5.50
C TYR A 62 -11.74 -2.82 6.00
N THR A 63 -10.68 -2.04 5.79
CA THR A 63 -10.67 -0.61 6.15
C THR A 63 -11.69 0.16 5.34
N LEU A 64 -11.71 -0.03 4.03
CA LEU A 64 -12.64 0.64 3.12
C LEU A 64 -14.08 0.13 3.30
N GLY A 65 -14.25 -1.16 3.56
CA GLY A 65 -15.54 -1.79 3.85
C GLY A 65 -16.05 -1.59 5.28
N GLY A 66 -15.33 -0.80 6.12
CA GLY A 66 -15.75 -0.48 7.47
C GLY A 66 -15.77 -1.66 8.45
N ALA A 67 -14.99 -2.70 8.21
CA ALA A 67 -14.94 -3.92 9.02
C ALA A 67 -13.62 -4.15 9.77
N VAL A 68 -12.63 -3.28 9.56
CA VAL A 68 -11.31 -3.38 10.20
C VAL A 68 -11.39 -3.21 11.71
N HIS A 69 -10.49 -3.84 12.45
CA HIS A 69 -10.26 -3.54 13.86
C HIS A 69 -9.50 -2.21 13.97
N GLU A 70 -10.19 -1.14 14.38
CA GLU A 70 -9.70 0.25 14.28
C GLU A 70 -8.40 0.50 15.06
N GLU A 71 -8.26 -0.02 16.28
CA GLU A 71 -7.06 0.18 17.10
C GLU A 71 -5.87 -0.58 16.53
N GLN A 72 -6.09 -1.84 16.15
CA GLN A 72 -5.06 -2.70 15.57
C GLN A 72 -4.72 -2.26 14.14
N GLY A 73 -5.70 -1.77 13.38
CA GLY A 73 -5.57 -1.30 12.01
C GLY A 73 -5.51 -2.41 10.96
N TRP A 74 -5.54 -3.68 11.34
CA TRP A 74 -5.65 -4.86 10.47
C TRP A 74 -6.56 -5.90 11.09
N GLY A 75 -6.91 -6.94 10.33
CA GLY A 75 -7.88 -7.94 10.74
C GLY A 75 -9.28 -7.35 10.90
N ARG A 76 -10.22 -8.17 11.29
CA ARG A 76 -11.63 -7.77 11.41
C ARG A 76 -11.98 -7.40 12.85
N ARG A 77 -12.90 -6.46 13.00
CA ARG A 77 -13.49 -6.16 14.33
C ARG A 77 -14.37 -7.33 14.82
N ASN A 78 -14.48 -7.44 16.14
CA ASN A 78 -15.32 -8.43 16.81
C ASN A 78 -14.92 -9.89 16.42
N GLU A 79 -13.63 -10.16 16.34
CA GLU A 79 -13.12 -11.51 16.12
C GLU A 79 -13.25 -12.37 17.37
N SER A 80 -13.42 -13.67 17.13
CA SER A 80 -13.13 -14.74 18.06
C SER A 80 -11.97 -15.59 17.48
N HIS A 81 -11.40 -16.47 18.28
CA HIS A 81 -10.22 -17.25 17.91
C HIS A 81 -10.39 -18.73 18.27
N VAL A 82 -11.61 -19.23 18.15
CA VAL A 82 -11.95 -20.62 18.50
C VAL A 82 -11.18 -21.60 17.63
N VAL A 83 -11.20 -21.39 16.31
CA VAL A 83 -10.49 -22.27 15.35
C VAL A 83 -8.98 -22.26 15.62
N SER A 84 -8.38 -21.09 15.83
CA SER A 84 -6.95 -21.00 16.15
C SER A 84 -6.60 -21.73 17.45
N SER A 85 -7.47 -21.68 18.45
CA SER A 85 -7.29 -22.40 19.73
C SER A 85 -7.37 -23.92 19.55
N GLU A 86 -8.31 -24.39 18.72
CA GLU A 86 -8.43 -25.82 18.39
C GLU A 86 -7.20 -26.32 17.62
N LEU A 87 -6.74 -25.57 16.62
CA LEU A 87 -5.54 -25.92 15.85
C LEU A 87 -4.30 -26.02 16.77
N ALA A 88 -4.14 -25.08 17.70
CA ALA A 88 -3.07 -25.11 18.69
C ALA A 88 -3.16 -26.35 19.60
N ALA A 89 -4.37 -26.76 20.00
CA ALA A 89 -4.58 -27.97 20.79
C ALA A 89 -4.16 -29.27 20.04
N TYR A 90 -4.26 -29.28 18.71
CA TYR A 90 -3.72 -30.36 17.86
C TYR A 90 -2.21 -30.25 17.63
N GLY A 91 -1.55 -29.20 18.13
CA GLY A 91 -0.12 -28.96 17.90
C GLY A 91 0.22 -28.55 16.47
N THR A 92 -0.74 -28.03 15.71
CA THR A 92 -0.50 -27.52 14.37
C THR A 92 -0.09 -26.05 14.42
N GLY A 93 1.00 -25.67 13.73
CA GLY A 93 1.52 -24.30 13.66
C GLY A 93 1.29 -23.64 12.31
N PRO A 94 1.61 -22.36 12.18
CA PRO A 94 2.36 -21.53 13.12
C PRO A 94 1.50 -21.00 14.28
N ASP A 95 1.94 -21.17 15.49
CA ASP A 95 1.30 -20.70 16.73
C ASP A 95 1.44 -19.18 16.94
N TRP A 96 2.37 -18.56 16.23
CA TRP A 96 2.66 -17.14 16.30
C TRP A 96 1.80 -16.26 15.37
N PHE A 97 1.01 -16.87 14.48
CA PHE A 97 0.12 -16.15 13.57
C PHE A 97 -1.33 -16.57 13.84
N THR A 98 -2.02 -15.75 14.60
CA THR A 98 -3.41 -16.04 14.98
C THR A 98 -4.38 -15.47 13.96
N LEU A 99 -5.22 -16.33 13.38
CA LEU A 99 -6.30 -15.95 12.49
C LEU A 99 -7.61 -15.81 13.28
N GLY A 100 -8.35 -14.73 13.02
CA GLY A 100 -9.68 -14.55 13.55
C GLY A 100 -10.70 -15.46 12.84
N ASP A 101 -11.73 -15.92 13.56
CA ASP A 101 -12.72 -16.84 13.02
C ASP A 101 -13.52 -16.24 11.85
N ARG A 102 -13.78 -14.94 11.88
CA ARG A 102 -14.45 -14.22 10.78
C ARG A 102 -13.53 -14.00 9.59
N ASP A 103 -12.25 -13.76 9.86
CA ASP A 103 -11.21 -13.59 8.84
C ASP A 103 -10.94 -14.89 8.11
N LEU A 104 -10.98 -16.03 8.82
CA LEU A 104 -10.93 -17.37 8.24
C LEU A 104 -11.96 -17.55 7.13
N GLY A 105 -13.16 -16.99 7.26
CA GLY A 105 -14.17 -17.07 6.20
C GLY A 105 -13.69 -16.45 4.88
N THR A 106 -12.92 -15.35 4.94
CA THR A 106 -12.32 -14.70 3.77
C THR A 106 -11.19 -15.57 3.19
N HIS A 107 -10.33 -16.12 4.07
CA HIS A 107 -9.20 -16.96 3.63
C HIS A 107 -9.66 -18.29 3.00
N VAL A 108 -10.67 -18.93 3.57
CA VAL A 108 -11.28 -20.15 3.01
C VAL A 108 -11.88 -19.86 1.63
N PHE A 109 -12.70 -18.81 1.51
CA PHE A 109 -13.30 -18.42 0.23
C PHE A 109 -12.25 -18.09 -0.84
N ARG A 110 -11.23 -17.31 -0.47
CA ARG A 110 -10.11 -17.02 -1.37
C ARG A 110 -9.39 -18.28 -1.82
N THR A 111 -9.02 -19.15 -0.87
CA THR A 111 -8.25 -20.36 -1.16
C THR A 111 -9.04 -21.32 -2.04
N GLN A 112 -10.35 -21.44 -1.82
CA GLN A 112 -11.23 -22.21 -2.66
C GLN A 112 -11.21 -21.71 -4.11
N LEU A 113 -11.43 -20.41 -4.35
CA LEU A 113 -11.47 -19.86 -5.70
C LEU A 113 -10.10 -19.96 -6.41
N LEU A 114 -9.00 -19.76 -5.68
CA LEU A 114 -7.66 -20.01 -6.22
C LEU A 114 -7.47 -21.48 -6.62
N GLY A 115 -7.95 -22.41 -5.77
CA GLY A 115 -7.95 -23.85 -6.06
C GLY A 115 -8.81 -24.25 -7.26
N GLU A 116 -9.85 -23.48 -7.58
CA GLU A 116 -10.67 -23.62 -8.79
C GLU A 116 -9.99 -23.01 -10.04
N GLY A 117 -8.79 -22.43 -9.88
CA GLY A 117 -7.98 -21.88 -10.97
C GLY A 117 -8.27 -20.40 -11.31
N LEU A 118 -9.01 -19.66 -10.48
CA LEU A 118 -9.18 -18.23 -10.69
C LEU A 118 -7.87 -17.49 -10.34
N PRO A 119 -7.44 -16.49 -11.14
CA PRO A 119 -6.33 -15.64 -10.77
C PRO A 119 -6.70 -14.72 -9.59
N LEU A 120 -5.70 -14.30 -8.81
CA LEU A 120 -5.89 -13.49 -7.60
C LEU A 120 -6.70 -12.21 -7.87
N SER A 121 -6.49 -11.54 -9.02
CA SER A 121 -7.24 -10.36 -9.43
C SER A 121 -8.75 -10.60 -9.51
N ARG A 122 -9.17 -11.78 -10.00
CA ARG A 122 -10.58 -12.15 -10.06
C ARG A 122 -11.12 -12.55 -8.69
N VAL A 123 -10.29 -13.19 -7.86
CA VAL A 123 -10.66 -13.51 -6.47
C VAL A 123 -10.88 -12.24 -5.66
N VAL A 124 -9.99 -11.24 -5.80
CA VAL A 124 -10.14 -9.93 -5.14
C VAL A 124 -11.42 -9.23 -5.59
N GLU A 125 -11.74 -9.25 -6.88
CA GLU A 125 -12.99 -8.70 -7.40
C GLU A 125 -14.21 -9.34 -6.73
N ARG A 126 -14.25 -10.66 -6.63
CA ARG A 126 -15.33 -11.40 -5.95
C ARG A 126 -15.45 -11.09 -4.46
N LEU A 127 -14.33 -10.94 -3.77
CA LEU A 127 -14.32 -10.52 -2.36
C LEU A 127 -14.85 -9.07 -2.21
N CYS A 128 -14.46 -8.18 -3.11
CA CYS A 128 -14.88 -6.78 -3.09
C CYS A 128 -16.37 -6.58 -3.37
N GLU A 129 -17.05 -7.49 -4.07
CA GLU A 129 -18.53 -7.44 -4.24
C GLU A 129 -19.26 -7.32 -2.89
N ARG A 130 -18.72 -7.98 -1.85
CA ARG A 130 -19.28 -7.91 -0.49
C ARG A 130 -18.88 -6.64 0.25
N TRP A 131 -17.62 -6.22 0.11
CA TRP A 131 -17.03 -5.21 0.99
C TRP A 131 -17.07 -3.81 0.42
N LEU A 132 -17.01 -3.70 -0.89
CA LEU A 132 -16.92 -2.45 -1.65
C LEU A 132 -17.96 -2.45 -2.78
N PRO A 133 -19.26 -2.61 -2.45
CA PRO A 133 -20.31 -2.60 -3.47
C PRO A 133 -20.31 -1.26 -4.19
N ASP A 134 -20.86 -1.25 -5.41
CA ASP A 134 -21.02 -0.02 -6.18
C ASP A 134 -21.75 1.05 -5.32
N PRO A 135 -21.11 2.19 -5.05
CA PRO A 135 -21.69 3.23 -4.19
C PRO A 135 -22.85 3.98 -4.85
N GLY A 136 -23.09 3.74 -6.13
CA GLY A 136 -24.09 4.42 -6.94
C GLY A 136 -23.63 5.79 -7.44
N GLU A 137 -24.47 6.43 -8.23
CA GLU A 137 -24.22 7.73 -8.86
C GLU A 137 -23.98 8.84 -7.82
N GLY A 138 -23.07 9.74 -8.13
CA GLY A 138 -22.75 10.89 -7.25
C GLY A 138 -21.83 10.56 -6.08
N LYS A 139 -21.21 9.36 -6.05
CA LYS A 139 -20.26 8.94 -5.03
C LYS A 139 -19.00 8.36 -5.67
N PRO A 140 -17.82 8.55 -5.05
CA PRO A 140 -16.58 7.98 -5.57
C PRO A 140 -16.61 6.46 -5.46
N SER A 141 -16.17 5.79 -6.51
CA SER A 141 -16.00 4.34 -6.51
C SER A 141 -14.56 3.94 -6.26
N VAL A 142 -14.34 2.75 -5.70
CA VAL A 142 -13.00 2.19 -5.51
C VAL A 142 -12.92 0.77 -6.01
N ARG A 143 -11.82 0.46 -6.69
CA ARG A 143 -11.46 -0.90 -7.12
C ARG A 143 -10.09 -1.25 -6.57
N LEU A 144 -9.96 -2.45 -6.01
CA LEU A 144 -8.68 -2.99 -5.58
C LEU A 144 -8.12 -3.90 -6.68
N LEU A 145 -6.84 -3.75 -6.97
CA LEU A 145 -6.08 -4.64 -7.84
C LEU A 145 -4.90 -5.18 -7.03
N PRO A 146 -4.64 -6.49 -7.01
CA PRO A 146 -3.35 -7.01 -6.56
C PRO A 146 -2.27 -6.48 -7.50
N MET A 147 -1.04 -6.31 -7.02
CA MET A 147 0.07 -5.88 -7.89
C MET A 147 0.35 -6.89 -9.01
N SER A 148 0.12 -8.17 -8.73
CA SER A 148 0.34 -9.29 -9.63
C SER A 148 -0.63 -10.43 -9.32
N ASP A 149 -0.91 -11.27 -10.30
CA ASP A 149 -1.57 -12.58 -10.12
C ASP A 149 -0.54 -13.69 -9.86
N ASP A 150 0.74 -13.42 -10.10
CA ASP A 150 1.84 -14.34 -9.85
C ASP A 150 2.26 -14.31 -8.38
N ASP A 151 2.80 -15.41 -7.86
CA ASP A 151 3.29 -15.51 -6.50
C ASP A 151 4.57 -14.68 -6.33
N VAL A 152 4.51 -13.70 -5.43
CA VAL A 152 5.67 -12.91 -4.99
C VAL A 152 5.71 -12.92 -3.48
N GLU A 153 6.86 -13.27 -2.89
CA GLU A 153 7.05 -13.34 -1.45
C GLU A 153 8.24 -12.50 -1.00
N THR A 154 8.07 -11.69 0.04
CA THR A 154 9.16 -10.94 0.66
C THR A 154 9.87 -11.82 1.68
N HIS A 155 11.14 -12.10 1.42
CA HIS A 155 12.06 -12.80 2.32
C HIS A 155 13.04 -11.82 2.94
N VAL A 156 13.36 -12.03 4.21
CA VAL A 156 14.25 -11.18 5.01
C VAL A 156 15.52 -11.95 5.32
N HIS A 157 16.65 -11.39 4.94
CA HIS A 157 17.98 -11.87 5.36
C HIS A 157 18.29 -11.28 6.72
N LEU A 158 18.59 -12.12 7.70
CA LEU A 158 18.85 -11.74 9.08
C LEU A 158 20.35 -11.68 9.38
N ALA A 159 20.73 -10.86 10.34
CA ALA A 159 22.13 -10.72 10.78
C ALA A 159 22.73 -12.01 11.37
N ASP A 160 21.90 -12.95 11.81
CA ASP A 160 22.30 -14.28 12.28
C ASP A 160 22.47 -15.32 11.16
N GLY A 161 22.35 -14.90 9.89
CA GLY A 161 22.52 -15.73 8.71
C GLY A 161 21.26 -16.48 8.24
N ARG A 162 20.16 -16.43 8.96
CA ARG A 162 18.90 -17.03 8.51
C ARG A 162 18.23 -16.17 7.45
N THR A 163 17.44 -16.83 6.62
CA THR A 163 16.45 -16.18 5.73
C THR A 163 15.08 -16.67 6.11
N VAL A 164 14.17 -15.77 6.39
CA VAL A 164 12.80 -16.06 6.82
C VAL A 164 11.78 -15.29 5.99
N HIS A 165 10.54 -15.76 5.95
CA HIS A 165 9.44 -15.01 5.34
C HIS A 165 9.20 -13.71 6.13
N PHE A 166 8.78 -12.64 5.45
CA PHE A 166 8.53 -11.33 6.07
C PHE A 166 7.56 -11.41 7.26
N GLN A 167 6.48 -12.17 7.14
CA GLN A 167 5.51 -12.34 8.23
C GLN A 167 6.15 -13.00 9.48
N GLU A 168 7.08 -13.92 9.31
CA GLU A 168 7.80 -14.50 10.44
C GLU A 168 8.69 -13.44 11.12
N TRP A 169 9.45 -12.68 10.36
CA TRP A 169 10.27 -11.61 10.89
C TRP A 169 9.45 -10.52 11.60
N TRP A 170 8.33 -10.15 10.98
CA TRP A 170 7.45 -9.09 11.48
C TRP A 170 6.65 -9.53 12.72
N VAL A 171 5.93 -10.65 12.65
CA VAL A 171 4.95 -11.07 13.65
C VAL A 171 5.64 -11.88 14.75
N ARG A 172 6.38 -12.94 14.37
CA ARG A 172 7.03 -13.84 15.33
C ARG A 172 8.23 -13.19 15.99
N LEU A 173 9.17 -12.71 15.18
CA LEU A 173 10.43 -12.15 15.67
C LEU A 173 10.31 -10.68 16.09
N ARG A 174 9.24 -9.98 15.73
CA ARG A 174 9.01 -8.56 16.04
C ARG A 174 10.22 -7.69 15.68
N ALA A 175 10.87 -8.01 14.55
CA ALA A 175 12.11 -7.41 14.09
C ALA A 175 13.26 -7.39 15.14
N SER A 176 13.22 -8.25 16.15
CA SER A 176 14.24 -8.30 17.21
C SER A 176 15.61 -8.76 16.71
N VAL A 177 15.64 -9.52 15.60
CA VAL A 177 16.87 -9.85 14.87
C VAL A 177 16.99 -8.86 13.72
N PRO A 178 18.09 -8.06 13.65
CA PRO A 178 18.26 -7.08 12.58
C PRO A 178 18.22 -7.73 11.20
N ALA A 179 17.50 -7.09 10.27
CA ALA A 179 17.55 -7.44 8.86
C ALA A 179 18.82 -6.86 8.23
N THR A 180 19.40 -7.60 7.30
CA THR A 180 20.54 -7.17 6.46
C THR A 180 20.15 -6.97 5.01
N GLY A 181 18.92 -7.30 4.64
CA GLY A 181 18.38 -7.11 3.30
C GLY A 181 17.04 -7.77 3.13
N PHE A 182 16.39 -7.41 2.04
CA PHE A 182 15.09 -7.97 1.60
C PHE A 182 15.21 -8.50 0.18
N ARG A 183 14.54 -9.60 -0.09
CA ARG A 183 14.43 -10.17 -1.42
C ARG A 183 12.97 -10.49 -1.72
N GLN A 184 12.45 -9.91 -2.78
CA GLN A 184 11.13 -10.26 -3.33
C GLN A 184 11.30 -11.46 -4.27
N VAL A 185 11.05 -12.65 -3.73
CA VAL A 185 11.14 -13.90 -4.48
C VAL A 185 10.01 -13.95 -5.50
N GLY A 186 10.33 -14.24 -6.74
CA GLY A 186 9.35 -14.33 -7.84
C GLY A 186 9.10 -13.00 -8.57
N VAL A 187 9.47 -11.84 -8.02
CA VAL A 187 9.14 -10.52 -8.57
C VAL A 187 9.68 -10.30 -9.98
N ASP A 188 10.89 -10.77 -10.28
CA ASP A 188 11.55 -10.57 -11.58
C ASP A 188 10.80 -11.23 -12.75
N ALA A 189 10.05 -12.31 -12.47
CA ALA A 189 9.25 -13.04 -13.44
C ALA A 189 7.76 -12.68 -13.39
N ALA A 190 7.34 -11.95 -12.37
CA ALA A 190 5.94 -11.59 -12.16
C ALA A 190 5.45 -10.61 -13.24
N LYS A 191 4.19 -10.73 -13.58
CA LYS A 191 3.49 -9.81 -14.48
C LYS A 191 2.53 -8.96 -13.68
N PRO A 192 2.39 -7.66 -14.01
CA PRO A 192 1.35 -6.83 -13.41
C PRO A 192 -0.04 -7.48 -13.60
N ALA A 193 -0.85 -7.51 -12.58
CA ALA A 193 -2.21 -8.02 -12.72
C ALA A 193 -3.01 -7.21 -13.76
N PRO A 194 -4.02 -7.82 -14.40
CA PRO A 194 -4.84 -7.15 -15.41
C PRO A 194 -5.43 -5.82 -14.90
N GLY A 195 -5.20 -4.75 -15.64
CA GLY A 195 -5.66 -3.39 -15.30
C GLY A 195 -4.67 -2.55 -14.51
N VAL A 196 -3.55 -3.10 -14.02
CA VAL A 196 -2.55 -2.33 -13.24
C VAL A 196 -1.84 -1.29 -14.11
N LEU A 197 -1.30 -1.71 -15.25
CA LEU A 197 -0.55 -0.78 -16.13
C LEU A 197 -1.48 0.29 -16.74
N GLU A 198 -2.68 -0.10 -17.13
CA GLU A 198 -3.70 0.80 -17.64
C GLU A 198 -4.09 1.83 -16.55
N ALA A 199 -4.33 1.37 -15.31
CA ALA A 199 -4.65 2.26 -14.20
C ALA A 199 -3.55 3.30 -13.94
N LEU A 200 -2.28 2.95 -14.11
CA LEU A 200 -1.16 3.86 -13.91
C LEU A 200 -1.00 4.86 -15.05
N ARG A 201 -1.19 4.42 -16.31
CA ARG A 201 -1.02 5.27 -17.50
C ARG A 201 -2.18 6.22 -17.72
N ASP A 202 -3.41 5.74 -17.48
CA ASP A 202 -4.64 6.49 -17.77
C ASP A 202 -5.06 7.40 -16.60
N ALA A 203 -4.37 7.34 -15.45
CA ALA A 203 -4.68 8.15 -14.30
C ALA A 203 -4.60 9.67 -14.59
N ASP A 204 -5.49 10.43 -13.96
CA ASP A 204 -5.37 11.88 -13.85
C ASP A 204 -4.39 12.27 -12.73
N ALA A 205 -4.22 11.41 -11.73
CA ALA A 205 -3.25 11.55 -10.65
C ALA A 205 -2.84 10.17 -10.11
N VAL A 206 -1.56 10.01 -9.77
CA VAL A 206 -1.05 8.85 -9.05
C VAL A 206 -0.57 9.27 -7.66
N LEU A 207 -1.04 8.56 -6.63
CA LEU A 207 -0.70 8.84 -5.25
C LEU A 207 0.10 7.67 -4.65
N LEU A 208 1.18 8.01 -3.93
CA LEU A 208 1.93 7.07 -3.10
C LEU A 208 1.63 7.37 -1.63
N PRO A 209 0.66 6.70 -1.01
CA PRO A 209 0.32 6.85 0.40
C PRO A 209 1.50 6.53 1.34
N PRO A 210 1.42 6.90 2.64
CA PRO A 210 2.48 6.63 3.61
C PRO A 210 2.49 5.14 4.02
N SER A 211 2.82 4.28 3.07
CA SER A 211 3.04 2.84 3.24
C SER A 211 4.54 2.54 3.39
N ASN A 212 4.89 1.32 3.81
CA ASN A 212 6.30 0.94 3.95
C ASN A 212 7.03 1.08 2.60
N PRO A 213 8.13 1.86 2.55
CA PRO A 213 8.80 2.15 1.29
C PRO A 213 9.56 0.95 0.69
N VAL A 214 9.93 -0.02 1.51
CA VAL A 214 10.74 -1.17 1.10
C VAL A 214 9.86 -2.36 0.74
N VAL A 215 9.08 -2.82 1.70
CA VAL A 215 8.34 -4.09 1.58
C VAL A 215 6.90 -3.92 1.07
N SER A 216 6.39 -2.70 0.91
CA SER A 216 5.08 -2.46 0.28
C SER A 216 5.25 -1.72 -1.05
N ILE A 217 5.54 -0.39 -1.03
CA ILE A 217 5.65 0.40 -2.27
C ILE A 217 6.79 -0.14 -3.15
N GLY A 218 7.96 -0.41 -2.56
CA GLY A 218 9.13 -0.95 -3.27
C GLY A 218 8.84 -2.28 -3.96
N THR A 219 8.07 -3.15 -3.32
CA THR A 219 7.66 -4.44 -3.87
C THR A 219 6.76 -4.27 -5.08
N VAL A 220 5.75 -3.41 -5.00
CA VAL A 220 4.86 -3.10 -6.15
C VAL A 220 5.65 -2.50 -7.30
N LEU A 221 6.56 -1.56 -7.03
CA LEU A 221 7.42 -0.93 -8.04
C LEU A 221 8.45 -1.91 -8.65
N GLY A 222 8.75 -3.01 -7.95
CA GLY A 222 9.61 -4.08 -8.42
C GLY A 222 8.98 -4.98 -9.48
N VAL A 223 7.66 -5.01 -9.61
CA VAL A 223 6.97 -5.77 -10.66
C VAL A 223 7.31 -5.16 -12.02
N PRO A 224 7.85 -5.95 -12.98
CA PRO A 224 8.28 -5.44 -14.28
C PRO A 224 7.20 -4.65 -15.01
N GLY A 225 7.55 -3.46 -15.50
CA GLY A 225 6.65 -2.56 -16.23
C GLY A 225 5.90 -1.55 -15.34
N VAL A 226 5.81 -1.76 -14.02
CA VAL A 226 5.08 -0.85 -13.11
C VAL A 226 5.82 0.47 -12.95
N ARG A 227 7.13 0.43 -12.64
CA ARG A 227 7.95 1.64 -12.48
C ARG A 227 8.07 2.42 -13.79
N GLU A 228 8.21 1.72 -14.91
CA GLU A 228 8.24 2.29 -16.25
C GLU A 228 6.91 2.99 -16.58
N ALA A 229 5.77 2.37 -16.28
CA ALA A 229 4.45 2.96 -16.52
C ALA A 229 4.26 4.28 -15.76
N LEU A 230 4.80 4.40 -14.54
CA LEU A 230 4.80 5.64 -13.76
C LEU A 230 5.76 6.69 -14.31
N ARG A 231 6.98 6.28 -14.66
CA ARG A 231 8.03 7.18 -15.13
C ARG A 231 7.68 7.79 -16.49
N ASP A 232 7.16 6.96 -17.38
CA ASP A 232 6.92 7.31 -18.78
C ASP A 232 5.48 7.80 -19.03
N GLY A 233 4.56 7.52 -18.10
CA GLY A 233 3.18 7.97 -18.11
C GLY A 233 3.01 9.47 -17.87
N GLY A 234 1.88 10.02 -18.33
CA GLY A 234 1.55 11.45 -18.23
C GLY A 234 1.00 11.90 -16.86
N ALA A 235 0.56 10.96 -16.02
CA ALA A 235 -0.04 11.30 -14.74
C ALA A 235 0.99 11.87 -13.75
N PRO A 236 0.68 12.96 -13.01
CA PRO A 236 1.53 13.45 -11.93
C PRO A 236 1.57 12.46 -10.79
N VAL A 237 2.77 12.21 -10.24
CA VAL A 237 3.02 11.30 -9.12
C VAL A 237 3.31 12.09 -7.86
N VAL A 238 2.46 11.99 -6.85
CA VAL A 238 2.62 12.64 -5.56
C VAL A 238 2.72 11.60 -4.46
N GLY A 239 3.80 11.68 -3.68
CA GLY A 239 4.01 10.79 -2.56
C GLY A 239 3.89 11.50 -1.21
N VAL A 240 3.62 10.72 -0.17
CA VAL A 240 3.48 11.18 1.22
C VAL A 240 4.49 10.44 2.09
N SER A 241 5.27 11.18 2.87
CA SER A 241 6.27 10.61 3.75
C SER A 241 5.64 9.72 4.84
N PRO A 242 6.15 8.48 5.03
CA PRO A 242 5.82 7.67 6.18
C PRO A 242 6.68 8.01 7.41
N ILE A 243 7.65 8.93 7.26
CA ILE A 243 8.59 9.35 8.29
C ILE A 243 8.31 10.79 8.66
N LEU A 244 8.15 11.07 9.96
CA LEU A 244 7.90 12.38 10.52
C LEU A 244 9.04 12.71 11.50
N GLY A 245 9.86 13.73 11.19
CA GLY A 245 10.98 14.12 12.04
C GLY A 245 11.96 12.99 12.34
N GLY A 246 12.28 12.16 11.34
CA GLY A 246 13.18 11.02 11.51
C GLY A 246 12.59 9.82 12.24
N LYS A 247 11.27 9.79 12.47
CA LYS A 247 10.58 8.71 13.20
C LYS A 247 9.47 8.07 12.37
N VAL A 248 9.31 6.77 12.54
CA VAL A 248 8.19 6.00 12.01
C VAL A 248 6.97 6.23 12.88
N VAL A 249 5.83 6.56 12.29
CA VAL A 249 4.57 6.70 13.04
C VAL A 249 4.05 5.33 13.46
N ARG A 250 4.16 4.35 12.59
CA ARG A 250 3.71 2.98 12.82
C ARG A 250 4.51 1.99 11.97
N GLY A 251 4.69 0.81 12.53
CA GLY A 251 5.40 -0.26 11.83
C GLY A 251 6.92 -0.20 12.04
N MET A 252 7.68 -0.80 11.15
CA MET A 252 9.14 -0.94 11.25
C MET A 252 9.84 -0.48 9.96
N ALA A 253 9.36 0.63 9.37
CA ALA A 253 9.98 1.17 8.17
C ALA A 253 11.43 1.62 8.41
N ASP A 254 11.77 2.04 9.63
CA ASP A 254 13.11 2.35 10.08
C ASP A 254 14.05 1.14 9.98
N ALA A 255 13.63 -0.02 10.51
CA ALA A 255 14.41 -1.26 10.41
C ALA A 255 14.56 -1.69 8.93
N CYS A 256 13.51 -1.51 8.11
CA CYS A 256 13.57 -1.80 6.68
C CYS A 256 14.52 -0.86 5.94
N LEU A 257 14.48 0.44 6.20
CA LEU A 257 15.36 1.43 5.59
C LEU A 257 16.81 1.19 6.00
N SER A 258 17.07 0.93 7.28
CA SER A 258 18.40 0.61 7.79
C SER A 258 19.02 -0.60 7.08
N ALA A 259 18.24 -1.66 6.86
CA ALA A 259 18.69 -2.88 6.19
C ALA A 259 19.11 -2.67 4.72
N ILE A 260 18.60 -1.64 4.06
CA ILE A 260 18.98 -1.27 2.70
C ILE A 260 19.91 -0.05 2.63
N GLY A 261 20.45 0.40 3.79
CA GLY A 261 21.40 1.51 3.87
C GLY A 261 20.80 2.89 3.58
N VAL A 262 19.50 3.06 3.76
CA VAL A 262 18.79 4.34 3.57
C VAL A 262 18.50 4.98 4.92
N GLU A 263 18.76 6.29 5.01
CA GLU A 263 18.46 7.08 6.19
C GLU A 263 16.96 7.09 6.51
N THR A 264 16.62 6.95 7.79
CA THR A 264 15.25 7.09 8.26
C THR A 264 14.87 8.58 8.32
N SER A 265 14.61 9.15 7.16
CA SER A 265 14.20 10.55 6.99
C SER A 265 13.19 10.68 5.86
N ALA A 266 12.44 11.80 5.86
CA ALA A 266 11.47 12.08 4.80
C ALA A 266 12.15 12.12 3.41
N LEU A 267 13.35 12.72 3.31
CA LEU A 267 14.11 12.80 2.05
C LEU A 267 14.79 11.48 1.69
N GLY A 268 15.22 10.68 2.69
CA GLY A 268 15.76 9.34 2.45
C GLY A 268 14.75 8.44 1.75
N VAL A 269 13.50 8.46 2.20
CA VAL A 269 12.41 7.75 1.53
C VAL A 269 12.10 8.33 0.16
N ALA A 270 12.01 9.67 0.04
CA ALA A 270 11.75 10.32 -1.24
C ALA A 270 12.79 9.96 -2.31
N GLY A 271 14.05 9.79 -1.90
CA GLY A 271 15.15 9.38 -2.78
C GLY A 271 14.91 8.03 -3.48
N LEU A 272 14.16 7.10 -2.84
CA LEU A 272 13.80 5.82 -3.44
C LEU A 272 12.86 5.96 -4.66
N TYR A 273 12.18 7.12 -4.77
CA TYR A 273 11.18 7.43 -5.79
C TYR A 273 11.55 8.67 -6.63
N ALA A 274 12.79 9.16 -6.51
CA ALA A 274 13.20 10.43 -7.11
C ALA A 274 12.94 10.53 -8.62
N ASP A 275 13.08 9.41 -9.35
CA ASP A 275 12.80 9.31 -10.78
C ASP A 275 11.30 9.38 -11.14
N LEU A 276 10.41 9.18 -10.15
CA LEU A 276 8.96 9.13 -10.32
C LEU A 276 8.27 10.42 -9.89
N LEU A 277 8.72 11.01 -8.77
CA LEU A 277 7.99 12.05 -8.04
C LEU A 277 7.91 13.38 -8.80
N ASP A 278 6.72 13.96 -8.83
CA ASP A 278 6.48 15.35 -9.16
C ASP A 278 6.40 16.21 -7.89
N ALA A 279 5.84 15.66 -6.79
CA ALA A 279 5.88 16.27 -5.49
C ALA A 279 5.95 15.24 -4.35
N TRP A 280 6.47 15.69 -3.21
CA TRP A 280 6.62 14.90 -2.00
C TRP A 280 6.10 15.69 -0.80
N LEU A 281 5.13 15.11 -0.07
CA LEU A 281 4.57 15.72 1.13
C LEU A 281 5.38 15.31 2.35
N VAL A 282 5.79 16.29 3.15
CA VAL A 282 6.50 16.10 4.43
C VAL A 282 5.69 16.75 5.55
N ASP A 283 5.93 16.33 6.78
CA ASP A 283 5.23 16.88 7.95
C ASP A 283 5.63 18.35 8.18
N ASP A 284 4.65 19.20 8.42
CA ASP A 284 4.88 20.65 8.57
C ASP A 284 5.51 21.00 9.94
N ASP A 285 5.15 20.29 11.00
CA ASP A 285 5.72 20.53 12.32
C ASP A 285 7.15 19.96 12.45
N ALA A 286 7.37 18.75 11.93
CA ALA A 286 8.62 18.03 12.11
C ALA A 286 9.66 18.32 11.01
N ASP A 287 9.21 18.48 9.77
CA ASP A 287 10.06 18.58 8.57
C ASP A 287 9.78 19.86 7.75
N GLY A 288 9.09 20.84 8.33
CA GLY A 288 8.63 22.06 7.66
C GLY A 288 9.74 22.89 7.01
N ALA A 289 10.97 22.81 7.53
CA ALA A 289 12.14 23.47 6.94
C ALA A 289 12.49 22.95 5.52
N LEU A 290 11.97 21.78 5.13
CA LEU A 290 12.17 21.21 3.79
C LEU A 290 11.20 21.80 2.76
N HIS A 291 10.19 22.57 3.18
CA HIS A 291 9.21 23.16 2.27
C HIS A 291 9.88 24.01 1.18
N GLY A 292 9.47 23.79 -0.06
CA GLY A 292 10.00 24.52 -1.23
C GLY A 292 11.33 23.99 -1.77
N THR A 293 11.95 23.01 -1.10
CA THR A 293 13.12 22.29 -1.63
C THR A 293 12.72 21.27 -2.69
N SER A 294 13.69 20.55 -3.22
CA SER A 294 13.46 19.45 -4.17
C SER A 294 14.02 18.15 -3.61
N VAL A 295 13.38 17.03 -3.94
CA VAL A 295 13.87 15.69 -3.63
C VAL A 295 15.24 15.48 -4.31
N PRO A 296 16.27 15.06 -3.56
CA PRO A 296 17.57 14.76 -4.14
C PRO A 296 17.49 13.69 -5.23
N GLY A 297 18.07 13.94 -6.39
CA GLY A 297 18.04 13.02 -7.53
C GLY A 297 16.79 13.14 -8.43
N ALA A 298 15.80 13.95 -8.07
CA ALA A 298 14.67 14.22 -8.96
C ALA A 298 15.11 15.04 -10.20
N ALA A 299 14.40 14.83 -11.31
CA ALA A 299 14.63 15.59 -12.53
C ALA A 299 14.36 17.10 -12.29
N PRO A 300 15.02 18.01 -13.04
CA PRO A 300 14.78 19.44 -12.92
C PRO A 300 13.30 19.82 -13.02
N GLY A 301 12.82 20.61 -12.07
CA GLY A 301 11.40 21.03 -11.98
C GLY A 301 10.44 19.98 -11.42
N ARG A 302 10.94 18.81 -11.00
CA ARG A 302 10.18 17.75 -10.36
C ARG A 302 10.59 17.54 -8.90
N GLY A 303 9.86 16.68 -8.21
CA GLY A 303 10.18 16.31 -6.83
C GLY A 303 10.04 17.47 -5.83
N ARG A 304 9.11 18.41 -6.06
CA ARG A 304 8.91 19.53 -5.15
C ARG A 304 8.45 19.07 -3.77
N VAL A 305 9.16 19.47 -2.72
CA VAL A 305 8.81 19.16 -1.33
C VAL A 305 7.80 20.16 -0.80
N ILE A 306 6.70 19.64 -0.22
CA ILE A 306 5.59 20.47 0.27
C ILE A 306 5.26 20.03 1.70
N ALA A 307 5.36 20.95 2.66
CA ALA A 307 5.00 20.69 4.05
C ALA A 307 3.48 20.77 4.25
N ARG A 308 2.92 19.77 4.94
CA ARG A 308 1.51 19.63 5.31
C ARG A 308 1.41 18.78 6.59
N PRO A 309 0.34 18.90 7.39
CA PRO A 309 0.08 17.93 8.47
C PRO A 309 -0.06 16.53 7.91
N LEU A 310 0.83 15.60 8.30
CA LEU A 310 0.82 14.23 7.79
C LEU A 310 0.17 13.22 8.75
N LEU A 311 0.00 13.57 10.03
CA LEU A 311 -0.50 12.62 11.02
C LEU A 311 -2.00 12.37 10.84
N MET A 312 -2.37 11.18 10.38
CA MET A 312 -3.76 10.73 10.26
C MET A 312 -4.36 10.33 11.63
N SER A 313 -4.43 11.30 12.55
CA SER A 313 -4.92 11.11 13.92
C SER A 313 -6.43 10.91 14.03
N SER A 314 -7.16 11.27 12.98
CA SER A 314 -8.61 11.13 12.87
C SER A 314 -9.03 10.85 11.43
N PRO A 315 -10.28 10.39 11.19
CA PRO A 315 -10.81 10.27 9.83
C PRO A 315 -10.75 11.59 9.04
N GLN A 316 -10.99 12.73 9.71
CA GLN A 316 -10.90 14.05 9.07
C GLN A 316 -9.47 14.40 8.70
N ALA A 317 -8.49 14.19 9.59
CA ALA A 317 -7.09 14.42 9.28
C ALA A 317 -6.60 13.55 8.10
N ALA A 318 -7.08 12.31 8.00
CA ALA A 318 -6.79 11.46 6.84
C ALA A 318 -7.43 12.01 5.55
N ALA A 319 -8.64 12.54 5.62
CA ALA A 319 -9.31 13.15 4.47
C ALA A 319 -8.61 14.45 4.02
N ASP A 320 -8.17 15.27 4.96
CA ASP A 320 -7.45 16.52 4.69
C ASP A 320 -6.09 16.24 4.03
N LEU A 321 -5.35 15.27 4.55
CA LEU A 321 -4.08 14.84 3.97
C LEU A 321 -4.25 14.30 2.55
N ALA A 322 -5.20 13.40 2.35
CA ALA A 322 -5.43 12.80 1.05
C ALA A 322 -5.94 13.83 0.03
N GLY A 323 -6.77 14.77 0.47
CA GLY A 323 -7.21 15.92 -0.32
C GLY A 323 -6.05 16.82 -0.72
N ALA A 324 -5.16 17.17 0.22
CA ALA A 324 -3.98 17.96 -0.06
C ALA A 324 -3.05 17.28 -1.08
N ALA A 325 -2.84 15.97 -0.96
CA ALA A 325 -2.03 15.20 -1.93
C ALA A 325 -2.66 15.23 -3.33
N LEU A 326 -3.97 15.02 -3.42
CA LEU A 326 -4.71 15.09 -4.68
C LEU A 326 -4.67 16.50 -5.30
N ASP A 327 -4.87 17.55 -4.50
CA ASP A 327 -4.83 18.94 -4.97
C ASP A 327 -3.45 19.29 -5.53
N VAL A 328 -2.39 18.83 -4.88
CA VAL A 328 -1.01 19.02 -5.39
C VAL A 328 -0.83 18.29 -6.73
N ALA A 329 -1.34 17.06 -6.86
CA ALA A 329 -1.25 16.32 -8.12
C ALA A 329 -2.00 17.03 -9.24
N LEU A 330 -3.24 17.44 -9.00
CA LEU A 330 -4.06 18.12 -10.01
C LEU A 330 -3.49 19.50 -10.40
N ALA A 331 -2.91 20.24 -9.45
CA ALA A 331 -2.24 21.50 -9.72
C ALA A 331 -0.94 21.33 -10.53
N THR A 332 -0.27 20.20 -10.41
CA THR A 332 0.92 19.88 -11.21
C THR A 332 0.56 19.64 -12.69
N GLY A 333 -0.62 19.06 -12.94
CA GLY A 333 -1.11 18.75 -14.28
C GLY A 333 -0.40 17.55 -14.95
N ARG A 334 -0.93 17.08 -16.07
CA ARG A 334 -0.33 15.98 -16.82
C ARG A 334 1.03 16.36 -17.41
N ARG A 335 1.97 15.47 -17.32
CA ARG A 335 3.27 15.57 -17.99
C ARG A 335 3.13 15.23 -19.47
N PRO A 336 3.99 15.75 -20.36
CA PRO A 336 4.10 15.21 -21.72
C PRO A 336 4.57 13.76 -21.64
N GLU A 337 3.85 12.86 -22.31
CA GLU A 337 4.25 11.46 -22.40
C GLU A 337 5.63 11.37 -23.03
N ARG A 338 6.52 10.57 -22.44
CA ARG A 338 7.80 10.29 -23.06
C ARG A 338 7.54 9.36 -24.25
N SER A 339 7.82 9.86 -25.45
CA SER A 339 7.84 9.01 -26.64
C SER A 339 8.78 7.84 -26.40
N ALA A 340 8.29 6.62 -26.57
CA ALA A 340 9.15 5.44 -26.58
C ALA A 340 10.22 5.63 -27.65
N ALA A 341 11.47 5.80 -27.23
CA ALA A 341 12.63 5.90 -28.10
C ALA A 341 13.11 4.51 -28.50
#